data_6cdb5770f0077d521d74f74624e5c53d
#
_entry.id   6cdb5770f0077d521d74f74624e5c53d
#
_cell.length_a   1.000
_cell.length_b   1.000
_cell.length_c   1.000
_cell.angle_alpha   90.00
_cell.angle_beta   90.00
_cell.angle_gamma   90.00
#
_symmetry.space_group_name_H-M   'P 1'
#
loop_
_entity.id
_entity.type
_entity.pdbx_description
1 polymer ?
#
loop_
_entity_poly.entity_id
_entity_poly.type
_entity_poly.pdbx_seq_one_letter_code
_entity_poly.pdbx_strand_id
1 'polypeptide(L)'
;MKKRLVSMLLALVMVLGMLPATALAASSEEEALGEVNIYNGEQKLSYLSINGRIRELIYTYFNHVDANGRTKEIPAYCVNPNIYGVPQTVGPGESIKYIAKEKGSDPKVMGIIASGYPTRGLSELKLENKYHAYYATKMALWCYLLPNWNINNLKVNPNLTGAELQRARAILAAAKDIYVRGTAWNKIYSPRVTAVPDRDTAYAVTVDGQQYKQQVFTIHSDTWVCNYAIRVAFSDPASVPAGARIVDMNN
;
A
#
# COMPACT_ATOMS: atom_id res chain seq x y z
N MET A 1 -8.93 12.70 23.27
CA MET A 1 -9.54 12.33 21.98
C MET A 1 -8.58 12.41 20.78
N LYS A 2 -7.50 13.21 20.81
CA LYS A 2 -6.54 13.38 19.68
C LYS A 2 -5.67 12.15 19.32
N LYS A 3 -5.47 11.19 20.23
CA LYS A 3 -4.63 10.00 20.01
C LYS A 3 -5.32 8.83 19.27
N ARG A 4 -6.62 8.91 19.03
CA ARG A 4 -7.41 7.81 18.44
C ARG A 4 -7.51 7.84 16.90
N LEU A 5 -7.16 8.96 16.28
CA LEU A 5 -7.25 9.17 14.83
C LEU A 5 -5.97 8.78 14.05
N VAL A 6 -4.83 8.76 14.72
CA VAL A 6 -3.50 8.54 14.10
C VAL A 6 -3.33 7.16 13.47
N SER A 7 -4.09 6.19 13.91
CA SER A 7 -3.82 4.78 13.62
C SER A 7 -4.54 4.19 12.41
N MET A 8 -5.60 4.83 11.94
CA MET A 8 -6.27 4.43 10.69
C MET A 8 -5.52 4.88 9.45
N LEU A 9 -4.61 5.78 9.65
CA LEU A 9 -3.96 6.59 8.63
C LEU A 9 -2.83 5.90 7.89
N LEU A 10 -2.18 4.94 8.53
CA LEU A 10 -0.94 4.38 7.99
C LEU A 10 -1.19 3.39 6.82
N ALA A 11 -2.33 2.74 6.78
CA ALA A 11 -2.70 1.92 5.62
C ALA A 11 -2.94 2.79 4.37
N LEU A 12 -3.49 3.98 4.57
CA LEU A 12 -3.74 4.97 3.54
C LEU A 12 -2.45 5.67 3.09
N VAL A 13 -1.51 5.85 4.00
CA VAL A 13 -0.24 6.53 3.77
C VAL A 13 0.65 5.82 2.75
N MET A 14 0.55 4.50 2.62
CA MET A 14 1.27 3.81 1.54
C MET A 14 0.79 4.21 0.14
N VAL A 15 -0.46 4.59 0.01
CA VAL A 15 -1.03 5.07 -1.26
C VAL A 15 -0.68 6.53 -1.51
N LEU A 16 -0.66 7.35 -0.47
CA LEU A 16 -0.45 8.80 -0.55
C LEU A 16 1.01 9.23 -0.29
N GLY A 17 1.79 8.43 0.42
CA GLY A 17 3.21 8.72 0.71
C GLY A 17 4.13 8.72 -0.51
N MET A 18 3.61 8.30 -1.67
CA MET A 18 4.31 8.32 -2.94
C MET A 18 4.02 9.55 -3.80
N LEU A 19 3.21 10.49 -3.32
CA LEU A 19 3.10 11.80 -3.95
C LEU A 19 4.40 12.57 -3.69
N PRO A 20 5.04 13.16 -4.72
CA PRO A 20 6.24 13.95 -4.52
C PRO A 20 5.93 15.10 -3.55
N ALA A 21 6.83 15.30 -2.58
CA ALA A 21 6.69 16.28 -1.50
C ALA A 21 6.56 17.75 -1.97
N THR A 22 6.75 18.02 -3.25
CA THR A 22 6.70 19.35 -3.86
C THR A 22 5.28 19.85 -4.19
N ALA A 23 4.23 19.02 -3.99
CA ALA A 23 2.86 19.41 -4.34
C ALA A 23 2.04 19.99 -3.18
N LEU A 24 2.60 20.15 -1.98
CA LEU A 24 1.89 20.57 -0.78
C LEU A 24 2.57 21.78 -0.12
N ALA A 25 2.77 22.86 -0.86
CA ALA A 25 3.06 24.16 -0.27
C ALA A 25 1.82 25.08 -0.42
N ALA A 26 1.29 25.48 0.73
CA ALA A 26 0.32 26.54 0.97
C ALA A 26 -1.17 26.18 0.95
N SER A 27 -1.69 25.77 2.12
CA SER A 27 -2.87 26.39 2.74
C SER A 27 -2.99 25.88 4.19
N SER A 28 -3.35 26.76 5.10
CA SER A 28 -3.42 26.55 6.55
C SER A 28 -4.73 25.90 7.04
N GLU A 29 -5.42 25.19 6.18
CA GLU A 29 -6.52 24.29 6.54
C GLU A 29 -5.96 22.86 6.45
N GLU A 30 -6.20 22.01 7.45
CA GLU A 30 -5.88 20.58 7.43
C GLU A 30 -6.60 19.93 6.25
N GLU A 31 -6.03 20.04 5.06
CA GLU A 31 -6.56 19.38 3.86
C GLU A 31 -6.48 17.88 4.07
N ALA A 32 -7.62 17.21 4.00
CA ALA A 32 -7.68 15.76 4.03
C ALA A 32 -6.81 15.20 2.90
N LEU A 33 -5.85 14.31 3.24
CA LEU A 33 -4.96 13.67 2.27
C LEU A 33 -5.71 12.78 1.27
N GLY A 34 -6.99 12.53 1.50
CA GLY A 34 -7.89 11.79 0.64
C GLY A 34 -8.91 10.97 1.42
N GLU A 35 -9.91 10.51 0.70
CA GLU A 35 -10.92 9.58 1.21
C GLU A 35 -10.70 8.20 0.60
N VAL A 36 -10.95 7.14 1.37
CA VAL A 36 -10.85 5.77 0.89
C VAL A 36 -11.95 4.90 1.50
N ASN A 37 -12.54 4.05 0.68
CA ASN A 37 -13.45 3.01 1.14
C ASN A 37 -12.67 1.74 1.44
N ILE A 38 -12.72 1.26 2.68
CA ILE A 38 -12.08 0.02 3.11
C ILE A 38 -13.13 -1.08 3.21
N TYR A 39 -12.84 -2.21 2.57
CA TYR A 39 -13.69 -3.38 2.44
C TYR A 39 -13.20 -4.51 3.32
N ASN A 40 -14.12 -5.35 3.80
CA ASN A 40 -13.80 -6.67 4.33
C ASN A 40 -13.86 -7.72 3.23
N GLY A 41 -12.90 -8.64 3.24
CA GLY A 41 -12.98 -9.86 2.46
C GLY A 41 -13.83 -10.94 3.16
N GLU A 42 -14.07 -12.03 2.46
CA GLU A 42 -14.94 -13.12 2.95
C GLU A 42 -14.22 -14.07 3.91
N GLN A 43 -12.88 -14.20 3.76
CA GLN A 43 -12.15 -15.24 4.47
C GLN A 43 -11.66 -14.79 5.84
N LYS A 44 -11.96 -15.63 6.83
CA LYS A 44 -11.32 -15.60 8.14
C LYS A 44 -10.03 -16.41 8.10
N LEU A 45 -8.96 -15.79 8.55
CA LEU A 45 -7.59 -16.31 8.50
C LEU A 45 -7.11 -16.56 9.93
N SER A 46 -6.70 -17.80 10.26
CA SER A 46 -6.35 -18.19 11.64
C SER A 46 -5.12 -19.12 11.72
N TYR A 47 -4.05 -18.73 11.02
CA TYR A 47 -2.86 -19.58 10.85
C TYR A 47 -1.88 -19.55 12.03
N LEU A 48 -1.84 -18.45 12.79
CA LEU A 48 -0.84 -18.26 13.83
C LEU A 48 -1.47 -17.98 15.19
N SER A 49 -0.68 -18.22 16.23
CA SER A 49 -0.99 -17.91 17.62
C SER A 49 0.12 -17.11 18.26
N ILE A 50 -0.23 -16.28 19.24
CA ILE A 50 0.73 -15.55 20.06
C ILE A 50 0.22 -15.48 21.49
N ASN A 51 1.12 -15.65 22.47
CA ASN A 51 0.79 -15.71 23.89
C ASN A 51 -0.34 -16.70 24.19
N GLY A 52 -0.32 -17.89 23.55
CA GLY A 52 -1.31 -18.95 23.71
C GLY A 52 -2.67 -18.69 23.06
N ARG A 53 -2.85 -17.60 22.33
CA ARG A 53 -4.12 -17.26 21.68
C ARG A 53 -3.97 -17.29 20.15
N ILE A 54 -4.86 -18.04 19.50
CA ILE A 54 -4.99 -18.03 18.04
C ILE A 54 -5.45 -16.64 17.60
N ARG A 55 -4.89 -16.14 16.49
CA ARG A 55 -5.23 -14.84 15.92
C ARG A 55 -6.03 -15.01 14.66
N GLU A 56 -7.30 -14.67 14.76
CA GLU A 56 -8.20 -14.60 13.62
C GLU A 56 -8.16 -13.19 13.02
N LEU A 57 -7.97 -13.11 11.72
CA LEU A 57 -7.94 -11.88 10.94
C LEU A 57 -8.88 -12.01 9.75
N ILE A 58 -9.45 -10.88 9.33
CA ILE A 58 -10.14 -10.76 8.06
C ILE A 58 -9.24 -9.96 7.11
N TYR A 59 -9.18 -10.37 5.85
CA TYR A 59 -8.51 -9.61 4.80
C TYR A 59 -9.25 -8.28 4.61
N THR A 60 -8.53 -7.16 4.74
CA THR A 60 -9.09 -5.84 4.47
C THR A 60 -8.35 -5.19 3.31
N TYR A 61 -9.08 -4.49 2.44
CA TYR A 61 -8.53 -3.90 1.23
C TYR A 61 -9.30 -2.64 0.84
N PHE A 62 -8.73 -1.89 -0.07
CA PHE A 62 -9.40 -0.84 -0.81
C PHE A 62 -9.23 -1.07 -2.31
N ASN A 63 -10.15 -0.51 -3.09
CA ASN A 63 -10.11 -0.58 -4.53
C ASN A 63 -9.36 0.63 -5.09
N HIS A 64 -8.32 0.37 -5.85
CA HIS A 64 -7.59 1.35 -6.63
C HIS A 64 -7.95 1.17 -8.11
N VAL A 65 -8.34 2.25 -8.76
CA VAL A 65 -8.56 2.25 -10.21
C VAL A 65 -7.30 2.78 -10.87
N ASP A 66 -6.65 1.94 -11.69
CA ASP A 66 -5.45 2.33 -12.43
C ASP A 66 -5.80 3.29 -13.60
N ALA A 67 -4.78 3.80 -14.28
CA ALA A 67 -4.96 4.73 -15.41
C ALA A 67 -5.77 4.14 -16.56
N ASN A 68 -5.86 2.81 -16.65
CA ASN A 68 -6.62 2.08 -17.65
C ASN A 68 -8.07 1.77 -17.21
N GLY A 69 -8.52 2.35 -16.09
CA GLY A 69 -9.84 2.08 -15.53
C GLY A 69 -10.00 0.69 -14.89
N ARG A 70 -8.90 -0.07 -14.72
CA ARG A 70 -8.95 -1.40 -14.12
C ARG A 70 -8.93 -1.28 -12.61
N THR A 71 -9.88 -1.93 -11.95
CA THR A 71 -9.92 -1.97 -10.49
C THR A 71 -8.96 -3.04 -9.96
N LYS A 72 -8.09 -2.64 -9.05
CA LYS A 72 -7.16 -3.52 -8.33
C LYS A 72 -7.38 -3.41 -6.83
N GLU A 73 -7.52 -4.54 -6.18
CA GLU A 73 -7.56 -4.60 -4.72
C GLU A 73 -6.17 -4.38 -4.14
N ILE A 74 -6.04 -3.39 -3.26
CA ILE A 74 -4.83 -3.10 -2.51
C ILE A 74 -5.08 -3.42 -1.03
N PRO A 75 -4.25 -4.23 -0.37
CA PRO A 75 -4.43 -4.56 1.03
C PRO A 75 -4.33 -3.35 1.93
N ALA A 76 -5.23 -3.25 2.90
CA ALA A 76 -5.25 -2.22 3.92
C ALA A 76 -4.83 -2.80 5.27
N TYR A 77 -3.84 -2.18 5.93
CA TYR A 77 -3.32 -2.63 7.20
C TYR A 77 -3.75 -1.70 8.34
N CYS A 78 -4.43 -2.27 9.34
CA CYS A 78 -4.70 -1.54 10.57
C CYS A 78 -3.41 -1.41 11.39
N VAL A 79 -3.01 -0.17 11.64
CA VAL A 79 -1.80 0.17 12.41
C VAL A 79 -2.08 0.49 13.87
N ASN A 80 -3.35 0.43 14.29
CA ASN A 80 -3.72 0.48 15.70
C ASN A 80 -4.56 -0.75 16.07
N PRO A 81 -3.91 -1.79 16.58
CA PRO A 81 -4.61 -3.03 16.95
C PRO A 81 -5.54 -2.88 18.16
N ASN A 82 -5.52 -1.73 18.86
CA ASN A 82 -6.43 -1.42 19.96
C ASN A 82 -7.73 -0.75 19.49
N ILE A 83 -7.84 -0.44 18.21
CA ILE A 83 -9.06 0.10 17.59
C ILE A 83 -9.54 -0.94 16.59
N TYR A 84 -10.82 -1.24 16.63
CA TYR A 84 -11.43 -2.05 15.58
C TYR A 84 -11.22 -1.35 14.24
N GLY A 85 -10.65 -2.08 13.28
CA GLY A 85 -10.60 -1.65 11.88
C GLY A 85 -12.01 -1.61 11.29
N VAL A 86 -12.19 -2.15 10.09
CA VAL A 86 -13.56 -2.32 9.56
C VAL A 86 -14.31 -3.26 10.50
N PRO A 87 -15.45 -2.86 11.09
CA PRO A 87 -16.22 -3.72 11.97
C PRO A 87 -16.61 -5.04 11.30
N GLN A 88 -16.64 -6.12 12.05
CA GLN A 88 -17.07 -7.43 11.52
C GLN A 88 -18.55 -7.45 11.10
N THR A 89 -19.33 -6.46 11.54
CA THR A 89 -20.72 -6.24 11.10
C THR A 89 -20.83 -5.75 9.66
N VAL A 90 -19.74 -5.24 9.11
CA VAL A 90 -19.66 -4.87 7.69
C VAL A 90 -19.43 -6.15 6.89
N GLY A 91 -20.41 -6.52 6.09
CA GLY A 91 -20.39 -7.74 5.29
C GLY A 91 -19.31 -7.75 4.21
N PRO A 92 -19.04 -8.91 3.63
CA PRO A 92 -18.16 -9.02 2.46
C PRO A 92 -18.65 -8.12 1.32
N GLY A 93 -17.75 -7.33 0.76
CA GLY A 93 -18.09 -6.38 -0.31
C GLY A 93 -18.72 -5.06 0.14
N GLU A 94 -19.08 -4.94 1.42
CA GLU A 94 -19.45 -3.66 2.01
C GLU A 94 -18.20 -2.89 2.47
N SER A 95 -18.29 -1.57 2.53
CA SER A 95 -17.17 -0.71 2.88
C SER A 95 -17.50 0.34 3.92
N ILE A 96 -16.48 0.78 4.61
CA ILE A 96 -16.53 1.99 5.44
C ILE A 96 -15.59 3.04 4.84
N LYS A 97 -16.07 4.26 4.77
CA LYS A 97 -15.29 5.42 4.34
C LYS A 97 -14.36 5.88 5.46
N TYR A 98 -13.09 6.02 5.12
CA TYR A 98 -12.06 6.61 5.96
C TYR A 98 -11.49 7.87 5.30
N ILE A 99 -11.12 8.83 6.13
CA ILE A 99 -10.50 10.09 5.71
C ILE A 99 -9.07 10.10 6.24
N ALA A 100 -8.11 10.23 5.32
CA ALA A 100 -6.71 10.36 5.66
C ALA A 100 -6.41 11.79 6.15
N LYS A 101 -5.81 11.92 7.33
CA LYS A 101 -5.44 13.21 7.91
C LYS A 101 -3.95 13.43 8.06
N GLU A 102 -3.16 12.37 8.13
CA GLU A 102 -1.71 12.43 8.37
C GLU A 102 -0.97 11.39 7.54
N LYS A 103 0.29 11.65 7.23
CA LYS A 103 1.22 10.68 6.68
C LYS A 103 1.89 9.90 7.80
N GLY A 104 2.17 8.61 7.58
CA GLY A 104 2.93 7.80 8.52
C GLY A 104 4.36 8.32 8.68
N SER A 105 4.82 8.37 9.92
CA SER A 105 6.13 8.91 10.27
C SER A 105 7.07 7.89 10.92
N ASP A 106 6.58 6.70 11.28
CA ASP A 106 7.42 5.66 11.87
C ASP A 106 8.13 4.86 10.76
N PRO A 107 9.47 4.97 10.63
CA PRO A 107 10.19 4.27 9.58
C PRO A 107 10.12 2.75 9.70
N LYS A 108 10.00 2.18 10.89
CA LYS A 108 9.90 0.73 11.07
C LYS A 108 8.53 0.19 10.66
N VAL A 109 7.46 0.93 10.96
CA VAL A 109 6.12 0.60 10.46
C VAL A 109 6.12 0.62 8.94
N MET A 110 6.66 1.68 8.33
CA MET A 110 6.78 1.78 6.88
C MET A 110 7.66 0.68 6.31
N GLY A 111 8.76 0.37 6.98
CA GLY A 111 9.67 -0.70 6.60
C GLY A 111 9.02 -2.08 6.63
N ILE A 112 8.22 -2.39 7.66
CA ILE A 112 7.49 -3.67 7.75
C ILE A 112 6.48 -3.79 6.60
N ILE A 113 5.71 -2.74 6.34
CA ILE A 113 4.74 -2.74 5.26
C ILE A 113 5.46 -2.88 3.89
N ALA A 114 6.54 -2.14 3.66
CA ALA A 114 7.34 -2.21 2.44
C ALA A 114 8.07 -3.57 2.26
N SER A 115 8.39 -4.25 3.37
CA SER A 115 8.98 -5.60 3.36
C SER A 115 7.94 -6.71 3.22
N GLY A 116 6.66 -6.38 3.26
CA GLY A 116 5.53 -7.29 3.15
C GLY A 116 4.78 -7.20 1.82
N TYR A 117 3.58 -7.75 1.81
CA TYR A 117 2.68 -7.72 0.66
C TYR A 117 1.90 -6.38 0.62
N PRO A 118 1.67 -5.74 -0.55
CA PRO A 118 1.94 -6.23 -1.89
C PRO A 118 3.30 -5.81 -2.46
N THR A 119 4.11 -5.05 -1.72
CA THR A 119 5.41 -4.55 -2.19
C THR A 119 6.33 -5.69 -2.57
N ARG A 120 6.41 -6.71 -1.71
CA ARG A 120 7.03 -7.98 -2.09
C ARG A 120 5.96 -8.95 -2.57
N GLY A 121 6.20 -9.53 -3.75
CA GLY A 121 5.29 -10.48 -4.38
C GLY A 121 5.20 -11.83 -3.67
N LEU A 122 4.21 -12.63 -4.06
CA LEU A 122 3.97 -13.95 -3.46
C LEU A 122 5.18 -14.89 -3.57
N SER A 123 5.87 -14.87 -4.72
CA SER A 123 7.08 -15.68 -4.95
C SER A 123 8.23 -15.30 -4.03
N GLU A 124 8.44 -14.00 -3.81
CA GLU A 124 9.49 -13.49 -2.90
C GLU A 124 9.20 -13.83 -1.45
N LEU A 125 7.93 -13.79 -1.05
CA LEU A 125 7.46 -14.17 0.28
C LEU A 125 7.34 -15.69 0.44
N LYS A 126 7.46 -16.47 -0.66
CA LYS A 126 7.27 -17.93 -0.70
C LYS A 126 5.89 -18.35 -0.17
N LEU A 127 4.86 -17.63 -0.57
CA LEU A 127 3.48 -17.83 -0.13
C LEU A 127 2.56 -18.11 -1.31
N GLU A 128 1.53 -18.92 -1.09
CA GLU A 128 0.65 -19.44 -2.14
C GLU A 128 -0.32 -18.39 -2.68
N ASN A 129 -0.80 -17.46 -1.83
CA ASN A 129 -1.82 -16.51 -2.23
C ASN A 129 -1.77 -15.19 -1.44
N LYS A 130 -2.54 -14.20 -1.90
CA LYS A 130 -2.60 -12.86 -1.30
C LYS A 130 -3.06 -12.86 0.17
N TYR A 131 -3.92 -13.80 0.55
CA TYR A 131 -4.45 -13.88 1.92
C TYR A 131 -3.38 -14.31 2.92
N HIS A 132 -2.57 -15.31 2.54
CA HIS A 132 -1.42 -15.74 3.34
C HIS A 132 -0.39 -14.63 3.49
N ALA A 133 -0.10 -13.91 2.41
CA ALA A 133 0.86 -12.81 2.40
C ALA A 133 0.37 -11.60 3.22
N TYR A 134 -0.90 -11.25 3.10
CA TYR A 134 -1.53 -10.24 3.94
C TYR A 134 -1.46 -10.60 5.42
N TYR A 135 -1.83 -11.85 5.77
CA TYR A 135 -1.81 -12.33 7.14
C TYR A 135 -0.41 -12.26 7.75
N ALA A 136 0.60 -12.73 7.03
CA ALA A 136 2.00 -12.66 7.46
C ALA A 136 2.46 -11.22 7.71
N THR A 137 2.14 -10.31 6.79
CA THR A 137 2.49 -8.88 6.90
C THR A 137 1.81 -8.23 8.10
N LYS A 138 0.51 -8.48 8.28
CA LYS A 138 -0.26 -7.93 9.41
C LYS A 138 0.22 -8.47 10.75
N MET A 139 0.57 -9.74 10.85
CA MET A 139 1.13 -10.32 12.07
C MET A 139 2.50 -9.74 12.42
N ALA A 140 3.37 -9.54 11.43
CA ALA A 140 4.65 -8.87 11.61
C ALA A 140 4.46 -7.43 12.12
N LEU A 141 3.53 -6.70 11.51
CA LEU A 141 3.20 -5.33 11.91
C LEU A 141 2.69 -5.25 13.35
N TRP A 142 1.79 -6.14 13.73
CA TRP A 142 1.26 -6.16 15.09
C TRP A 142 2.28 -6.59 16.14
N CYS A 143 3.21 -7.48 15.79
CA CYS A 143 4.34 -7.79 16.68
C CYS A 143 5.25 -6.58 16.94
N TYR A 144 5.28 -5.61 16.05
CA TYR A 144 5.99 -4.35 16.29
C TYR A 144 5.15 -3.34 17.09
N LEU A 145 3.86 -3.22 16.76
CA LEU A 145 2.99 -2.19 17.32
C LEU A 145 2.49 -2.49 18.74
N LEU A 146 2.32 -3.78 19.08
CA LEU A 146 1.79 -4.19 20.38
C LEU A 146 2.93 -4.48 21.37
N PRO A 147 2.99 -3.76 22.51
CA PRO A 147 4.10 -3.89 23.46
C PRO A 147 4.24 -5.29 24.07
N ASN A 148 3.12 -6.03 24.16
CA ASN A 148 3.10 -7.38 24.74
C ASN A 148 3.26 -8.49 23.69
N TRP A 149 3.52 -8.13 22.42
CA TRP A 149 3.74 -9.09 21.35
C TRP A 149 5.22 -9.12 20.97
N ASN A 150 5.80 -10.32 21.06
CA ASN A 150 7.17 -10.53 20.62
C ASN A 150 7.14 -11.48 19.42
N ILE A 151 7.81 -11.13 18.34
CA ILE A 151 7.89 -11.94 17.12
C ILE A 151 8.42 -13.36 17.39
N ASN A 152 9.28 -13.53 18.41
CA ASN A 152 9.81 -14.84 18.80
C ASN A 152 8.75 -15.73 19.47
N ASN A 153 7.69 -15.13 20.05
CA ASN A 153 6.58 -15.85 20.65
C ASN A 153 5.47 -16.19 19.64
N LEU A 154 5.60 -15.72 18.40
CA LEU A 154 4.69 -16.07 17.33
C LEU A 154 4.91 -17.55 16.95
N LYS A 155 3.83 -18.33 16.96
CA LYS A 155 3.83 -19.77 16.69
C LYS A 155 2.72 -20.10 15.69
N VAL A 156 2.80 -21.27 15.08
CA VAL A 156 1.69 -21.79 14.29
C VAL A 156 0.49 -22.07 15.19
N ASN A 157 -0.69 -21.97 14.62
CA ASN A 157 -1.92 -22.37 15.30
C ASN A 157 -1.85 -23.88 15.62
N PRO A 158 -1.93 -24.28 16.90
CA PRO A 158 -1.73 -25.67 17.32
C PRO A 158 -2.82 -26.63 16.83
N ASN A 159 -3.96 -26.10 16.38
CA ASN A 159 -5.08 -26.91 15.90
C ASN A 159 -4.94 -27.33 14.42
N LEU A 160 -3.92 -26.84 13.72
CA LEU A 160 -3.71 -27.12 12.31
C LEU A 160 -2.92 -28.42 12.11
N THR A 161 -3.31 -29.18 11.09
CA THR A 161 -2.67 -30.44 10.69
C THR A 161 -2.44 -30.50 9.19
N GLY A 162 -1.69 -31.48 8.71
CA GLY A 162 -1.53 -31.74 7.28
C GLY A 162 -1.06 -30.52 6.48
N ALA A 163 -1.71 -30.25 5.37
CA ALA A 163 -1.37 -29.16 4.45
C ALA A 163 -1.53 -27.78 5.11
N GLU A 164 -2.55 -27.58 5.95
CA GLU A 164 -2.77 -26.31 6.65
C GLU A 164 -1.62 -25.99 7.63
N LEU A 165 -1.07 -26.99 8.29
CA LEU A 165 0.09 -26.83 9.15
C LEU A 165 1.33 -26.38 8.33
N GLN A 166 1.53 -26.94 7.13
CA GLN A 166 2.63 -26.54 6.26
C GLN A 166 2.46 -25.09 5.78
N ARG A 167 1.25 -24.69 5.39
CA ARG A 167 0.92 -23.30 5.05
C ARG A 167 1.20 -22.36 6.23
N ALA A 168 0.76 -22.71 7.43
CA ALA A 168 1.00 -21.92 8.62
C ALA A 168 2.49 -21.76 8.94
N ARG A 169 3.32 -22.79 8.70
CA ARG A 169 4.78 -22.70 8.83
C ARG A 169 5.39 -21.73 7.83
N ALA A 170 4.96 -21.76 6.58
CA ALA A 170 5.41 -20.80 5.56
C ALA A 170 5.01 -19.37 5.92
N ILE A 171 3.78 -19.17 6.38
CA ILE A 171 3.28 -17.87 6.85
C ILE A 171 4.08 -17.36 8.05
N LEU A 172 4.40 -18.22 9.01
CA LEU A 172 5.24 -17.87 10.16
C LEU A 172 6.64 -17.43 9.75
N ALA A 173 7.25 -18.17 8.82
CA ALA A 173 8.57 -17.82 8.30
C ALA A 173 8.56 -16.47 7.58
N ALA A 174 7.55 -16.23 6.74
CA ALA A 174 7.37 -14.95 6.05
C ALA A 174 7.14 -13.79 7.04
N ALA A 175 6.30 -13.97 8.06
CA ALA A 175 6.06 -12.94 9.08
C ALA A 175 7.34 -12.56 9.82
N LYS A 176 8.19 -13.52 10.16
CA LYS A 176 9.48 -13.27 10.80
C LYS A 176 10.47 -12.55 9.88
N ASP A 177 10.56 -12.95 8.61
CA ASP A 177 11.40 -12.29 7.60
C ASP A 177 10.96 -10.84 7.37
N ILE A 178 9.66 -10.60 7.20
CA ILE A 178 9.08 -9.26 7.06
C ILE A 178 9.40 -8.39 8.27
N TYR A 179 9.24 -8.92 9.48
CA TYR A 179 9.53 -8.20 10.72
C TYR A 179 11.00 -7.78 10.81
N VAL A 180 11.92 -8.72 10.58
CA VAL A 180 13.36 -8.45 10.66
C VAL A 180 13.79 -7.41 9.64
N ARG A 181 13.35 -7.54 8.39
CA ARG A 181 13.67 -6.57 7.34
C ARG A 181 13.07 -5.20 7.63
N GLY A 182 11.81 -5.18 8.03
CA GLY A 182 11.09 -3.92 8.25
C GLY A 182 11.61 -3.15 9.45
N THR A 183 11.90 -3.82 10.56
CA THR A 183 12.44 -3.17 11.77
C THR A 183 13.89 -2.70 11.64
N ALA A 184 14.60 -3.13 10.61
CA ALA A 184 15.91 -2.60 10.24
C ALA A 184 15.87 -1.20 9.64
N TRP A 185 14.69 -0.72 9.19
CA TRP A 185 14.56 0.63 8.66
C TRP A 185 14.75 1.67 9.76
N ASN A 186 15.62 2.64 9.51
CA ASN A 186 15.92 3.76 10.41
C ASN A 186 15.47 5.13 9.87
N LYS A 187 15.00 5.16 8.61
CA LYS A 187 14.42 6.33 7.94
C LYS A 187 13.36 5.88 6.95
N ILE A 188 12.44 6.76 6.62
CA ILE A 188 11.49 6.53 5.54
C ILE A 188 12.23 6.73 4.21
N TYR A 189 12.21 5.72 3.37
CA TYR A 189 12.79 5.79 2.03
C TYR A 189 11.74 6.32 1.06
N SER A 190 12.05 7.45 0.42
CA SER A 190 11.28 7.94 -0.70
C SER A 190 11.81 7.32 -1.99
N PRO A 191 10.95 6.81 -2.88
CA PRO A 191 11.40 6.30 -4.16
C PRO A 191 12.07 7.42 -4.96
N ARG A 192 13.20 7.10 -5.58
CA ARG A 192 13.78 7.95 -6.60
C ARG A 192 13.11 7.64 -7.92
N VAL A 193 12.37 8.60 -8.43
CA VAL A 193 11.66 8.47 -9.70
C VAL A 193 12.34 9.35 -10.73
N THR A 194 12.61 8.80 -11.91
CA THR A 194 13.15 9.53 -13.06
C THR A 194 12.22 9.31 -14.25
N ALA A 195 11.99 10.37 -15.02
CA ALA A 195 11.30 10.33 -16.29
C ALA A 195 12.32 10.52 -17.40
N VAL A 196 12.45 9.53 -18.26
CA VAL A 196 13.40 9.58 -19.38
C VAL A 196 12.59 9.70 -20.67
N PRO A 197 12.75 10.79 -21.42
CA PRO A 197 12.08 10.95 -22.71
C PRO A 197 12.67 9.99 -23.75
N ASP A 198 11.84 9.51 -24.65
CA ASP A 198 12.24 8.69 -25.80
C ASP A 198 13.05 9.50 -26.83
N ARG A 199 12.82 10.82 -26.88
CA ARG A 199 13.46 11.79 -27.77
C ARG A 199 13.60 13.14 -27.08
N ASP A 200 14.53 13.94 -27.53
CA ASP A 200 14.75 15.28 -26.97
C ASP A 200 13.61 16.27 -27.27
N THR A 201 12.81 16.00 -28.29
CA THR A 201 11.71 16.86 -28.71
C THR A 201 10.46 16.07 -29.05
N ALA A 202 9.31 16.71 -28.84
CA ALA A 202 8.00 16.15 -29.24
C ALA A 202 7.93 16.00 -30.78
N TYR A 203 7.32 14.91 -31.22
CA TYR A 203 7.16 14.57 -32.64
C TYR A 203 5.69 14.46 -33.05
N ALA A 204 5.44 14.60 -34.34
CA ALA A 204 4.08 14.52 -34.88
C ALA A 204 3.59 13.06 -34.90
N VAL A 205 2.36 12.85 -34.45
CA VAL A 205 1.64 11.59 -34.55
C VAL A 205 0.22 11.87 -35.07
N THR A 206 -0.38 10.90 -35.77
CA THR A 206 -1.76 10.97 -36.23
C THR A 206 -2.59 9.98 -35.43
N VAL A 207 -3.61 10.46 -34.74
CA VAL A 207 -4.58 9.64 -34.01
C VAL A 207 -5.96 10.01 -34.52
N ASP A 208 -6.72 9.03 -34.98
CA ASP A 208 -8.07 9.21 -35.54
C ASP A 208 -8.15 10.31 -36.64
N GLY A 209 -7.11 10.37 -37.47
CA GLY A 209 -7.03 11.35 -38.57
C GLY A 209 -6.60 12.77 -38.14
N GLN A 210 -6.41 13.02 -36.87
CA GLN A 210 -5.94 14.31 -36.35
C GLN A 210 -4.45 14.26 -36.00
N GLN A 211 -3.74 15.35 -36.26
CA GLN A 211 -2.33 15.48 -35.94
C GLN A 211 -2.13 16.05 -34.53
N TYR A 212 -1.26 15.38 -33.78
CA TYR A 212 -0.83 15.79 -32.44
C TYR A 212 0.69 15.86 -32.37
N LYS A 213 1.21 16.60 -31.40
CA LYS A 213 2.60 16.47 -30.97
C LYS A 213 2.64 15.59 -29.72
N GLN A 214 3.46 14.55 -29.77
CA GLN A 214 3.61 13.57 -28.70
C GLN A 214 5.07 13.53 -28.23
N GLN A 215 5.27 13.32 -26.94
CA GLN A 215 6.54 12.91 -26.36
C GLN A 215 6.27 11.79 -25.36
N VAL A 216 6.99 10.71 -25.48
CA VAL A 216 6.88 9.54 -24.60
C VAL A 216 7.94 9.63 -23.52
N PHE A 217 7.56 9.35 -22.28
CA PHE A 217 8.49 9.27 -21.17
C PHE A 217 8.42 7.87 -20.56
N THR A 218 9.57 7.26 -20.35
CA THR A 218 9.69 6.05 -19.53
C THR A 218 9.95 6.47 -18.09
N ILE A 219 9.08 6.02 -17.19
CA ILE A 219 9.23 6.27 -15.76
C ILE A 219 10.00 5.12 -15.13
N HIS A 220 11.13 5.44 -14.53
CA HIS A 220 11.94 4.50 -13.75
C HIS A 220 11.83 4.84 -12.27
N SER A 221 11.69 3.82 -11.43
CA SER A 221 11.75 3.96 -9.97
C SER A 221 12.73 2.93 -9.40
N ASP A 222 13.51 3.32 -8.40
CA ASP A 222 14.45 2.45 -7.68
C ASP A 222 13.76 1.49 -6.70
N THR A 223 12.47 1.66 -6.50
CA THR A 223 11.62 0.80 -5.69
C THR A 223 10.22 0.71 -6.29
N TRP A 224 9.45 -0.26 -5.83
CA TRP A 224 8.08 -0.42 -6.30
C TRP A 224 7.20 0.77 -5.87
N VAL A 225 6.48 1.34 -6.83
CA VAL A 225 5.55 2.45 -6.64
C VAL A 225 4.16 1.97 -7.07
N CYS A 226 3.21 1.90 -6.12
CA CYS A 226 1.85 1.41 -6.39
C CYS A 226 0.90 2.50 -6.88
N ASN A 227 1.23 3.76 -6.61
CA ASN A 227 0.43 4.90 -7.04
C ASN A 227 1.33 6.13 -7.23
N TYR A 228 1.12 6.85 -8.32
CA TYR A 228 1.84 8.10 -8.60
C TYR A 228 0.93 9.06 -9.36
N ALA A 229 1.17 10.35 -9.18
CA ALA A 229 0.55 11.40 -9.98
C ALA A 229 1.64 12.07 -10.83
N ILE A 230 1.36 12.27 -12.10
CA ILE A 230 2.24 13.00 -13.01
C ILE A 230 1.66 14.40 -13.20
N ARG A 231 2.50 15.41 -13.01
CA ARG A 231 2.20 16.78 -13.39
C ARG A 231 3.25 17.25 -14.41
N VAL A 232 2.78 17.88 -15.45
CA VAL A 232 3.66 18.61 -16.38
C VAL A 232 3.59 20.08 -15.98
N ALA A 233 4.74 20.63 -15.62
CA ALA A 233 4.90 22.07 -15.42
C ALA A 233 5.62 22.66 -16.63
N PHE A 234 5.08 23.69 -17.21
CA PHE A 234 5.74 24.46 -18.27
C PHE A 234 6.50 25.61 -17.61
N SER A 235 7.69 25.90 -18.12
CA SER A 235 8.51 27.03 -17.65
C SER A 235 7.78 28.37 -17.83
N ASP A 236 6.92 28.45 -18.84
CA ASP A 236 5.98 29.55 -19.05
C ASP A 236 4.54 29.00 -19.03
N PRO A 237 3.73 29.27 -17.99
CA PRO A 237 2.36 28.83 -17.90
C PRO A 237 1.48 29.33 -19.06
N ALA A 238 1.82 30.47 -19.69
CA ALA A 238 1.09 31.00 -20.84
C ALA A 238 1.34 30.18 -22.12
N SER A 239 2.36 29.34 -22.13
CA SER A 239 2.72 28.49 -23.27
C SER A 239 2.08 27.10 -23.26
N VAL A 240 1.22 26.80 -22.28
CA VAL A 240 0.53 25.50 -22.22
C VAL A 240 -0.42 25.38 -23.41
N PRO A 241 -0.19 24.44 -24.35
CA PRO A 241 -1.07 24.28 -25.49
C PRO A 241 -2.48 23.89 -25.04
N ALA A 242 -3.51 24.49 -25.60
CA ALA A 242 -4.88 24.09 -25.37
C ALA A 242 -5.04 22.61 -25.76
N GLY A 243 -5.63 21.81 -24.84
CA GLY A 243 -5.83 20.38 -25.07
C GLY A 243 -4.63 19.49 -24.75
N ALA A 244 -3.52 20.04 -24.18
CA ALA A 244 -2.43 19.21 -23.68
C ALA A 244 -2.94 18.25 -22.59
N ARG A 245 -2.63 16.97 -22.71
CA ARG A 245 -3.02 15.92 -21.75
C ARG A 245 -1.93 14.89 -21.59
N ILE A 246 -1.91 14.27 -20.42
CA ILE A 246 -1.08 13.10 -20.15
C ILE A 246 -1.95 11.86 -20.33
N VAL A 247 -1.45 10.91 -21.08
CA VAL A 247 -2.12 9.60 -21.30
C VAL A 247 -1.13 8.49 -20.98
N ASP A 248 -1.67 7.35 -20.51
CA ASP A 248 -0.88 6.13 -20.40
C ASP A 248 -0.75 5.50 -21.79
N MET A 249 0.46 5.09 -22.15
CA MET A 249 0.75 4.44 -23.44
C MET A 249 0.06 3.08 -23.63
N ASN A 250 -0.49 2.51 -22.58
CA ASN A 250 -1.20 1.24 -22.63
C ASN A 250 -2.73 1.42 -22.80
N ASN A 251 -3.17 2.64 -23.03
CA ASN A 251 -4.58 3.00 -23.34
C ASN A 251 -4.77 3.28 -24.81
#